data_37024d98d96ba63132d27c53f60cfb27
#
_entry.id   37024d98d96ba63132d27c53f60cfb27
#
_cell.length_a   1.000
_cell.length_b   1.000
_cell.length_c   1.000
_cell.angle_alpha   90.00
_cell.angle_beta   90.00
_cell.angle_gamma   90.00
#
_symmetry.space_group_name_H-M   'P 1'
#
loop_
_entity.id
_entity.type
_entity.pdbx_description
1 polymer ?
#
loop_
_entity_poly.entity_id
_entity_poly.type
_entity_poly.pdbx_seq_one_letter_code
_entity_poly.pdbx_strand_id
1 'polypeptide(L)'
;MAAVDRPDVRCLLTARLDLIERMVTGDSLAARMLSDPYPIIVLTAMSAGEVHEAIEGPAGVFGVRVESGFATELAAETTRGEGRLPLLQAALR
;
A
#
# COMPACT_ATOMS: atom_id res chain seq x y z
N MET A 1 0.93 -23.28 -12.51
CA MET A 1 0.65 -22.03 -13.26
C MET A 1 1.83 -21.65 -14.13
N ALA A 2 1.63 -21.71 -15.43
CA ALA A 2 2.72 -21.48 -16.37
C ALA A 2 3.30 -20.05 -16.29
N ALA A 3 2.44 -19.04 -16.05
CA ALA A 3 2.88 -17.65 -16.03
C ALA A 3 3.89 -17.35 -14.92
N VAL A 4 3.81 -18.04 -13.77
CA VAL A 4 4.71 -17.82 -12.65
C VAL A 4 6.08 -18.42 -12.92
N ASP A 5 6.11 -19.50 -13.68
CA ASP A 5 7.34 -20.24 -13.94
C ASP A 5 8.10 -19.79 -15.19
N ARG A 6 7.53 -18.87 -15.95
CA ARG A 6 8.14 -18.39 -17.19
C ARG A 6 9.10 -17.25 -16.93
N PRO A 7 10.35 -17.30 -17.45
CA PRO A 7 11.34 -16.25 -17.18
C PRO A 7 11.02 -14.93 -17.91
N ASP A 8 10.20 -14.97 -18.95
CA ASP A 8 9.81 -13.79 -19.73
C ASP A 8 8.54 -13.12 -19.21
N VAL A 9 7.92 -13.67 -18.16
CA VAL A 9 6.68 -13.15 -17.58
C VAL A 9 6.91 -12.83 -16.11
N ARG A 10 6.48 -11.64 -15.70
CA ARG A 10 6.51 -11.22 -14.30
C ARG A 10 5.09 -11.05 -13.81
N CYS A 11 4.82 -11.60 -12.64
CA CYS A 11 3.51 -11.51 -12.01
C CYS A 11 3.63 -10.78 -10.67
N LEU A 12 2.77 -9.79 -10.48
CA LEU A 12 2.63 -9.11 -9.20
C LEU A 12 1.20 -9.33 -8.70
N LEU A 13 1.08 -9.87 -7.51
CA LEU A 13 -0.20 -10.12 -6.90
C LEU A 13 -0.31 -9.28 -5.63
N THR A 14 -1.43 -8.56 -5.50
CA THR A 14 -1.73 -7.84 -4.27
C THR A 14 -3.00 -8.42 -3.65
N ALA A 15 -3.01 -8.51 -2.33
CA ALA A 15 -4.14 -9.08 -1.61
C ALA A 15 -4.21 -8.54 -0.19
N ARG A 16 -5.41 -8.47 0.35
CA ARG A 16 -5.60 -8.12 1.75
C ARG A 16 -5.11 -9.27 2.62
N LEU A 17 -4.40 -8.93 3.67
CA LEU A 17 -3.81 -9.94 4.56
C LEU A 17 -4.87 -10.84 5.19
N ASP A 18 -6.01 -10.27 5.57
CA ASP A 18 -7.10 -11.01 6.18
C ASP A 18 -7.80 -12.01 5.24
N LEU A 19 -7.59 -11.85 3.93
CA LEU A 19 -8.20 -12.72 2.93
C LEU A 19 -7.23 -13.78 2.38
N ILE A 20 -5.97 -13.72 2.76
CA ILE A 20 -4.94 -14.63 2.21
C ILE A 20 -5.28 -16.08 2.50
N GLU A 21 -5.76 -16.40 3.70
CA GLU A 21 -6.12 -17.76 4.06
C GLU A 21 -7.14 -18.39 3.12
N ARG A 22 -8.07 -17.58 2.60
CA ARG A 22 -9.08 -18.04 1.65
C ARG A 22 -8.51 -18.27 0.26
N MET A 23 -7.42 -17.62 -0.05
CA MET A 23 -6.78 -17.73 -1.37
C MET A 23 -5.80 -18.88 -1.44
N VAL A 24 -5.26 -19.31 -0.30
CA VAL A 24 -4.25 -20.36 -0.23
C VAL A 24 -4.96 -21.69 -0.07
N THR A 25 -5.18 -22.37 -1.18
CA THR A 25 -5.80 -23.71 -1.18
C THR A 25 -4.98 -24.63 -2.07
N GLY A 26 -4.53 -25.74 -1.51
CA GLY A 26 -3.81 -26.78 -2.23
C GLY A 26 -2.69 -26.24 -3.12
N ASP A 27 -2.84 -26.41 -4.42
CA ASP A 27 -1.86 -26.04 -5.43
C ASP A 27 -2.22 -24.73 -6.16
N SER A 28 -2.95 -23.85 -5.48
CA SER A 28 -3.38 -22.58 -6.07
C SER A 28 -2.17 -21.69 -6.39
N LEU A 29 -2.39 -20.71 -7.27
CA LEU A 29 -1.37 -19.72 -7.58
C LEU A 29 -0.92 -18.96 -6.33
N ALA A 30 -1.86 -18.61 -5.45
CA ALA A 30 -1.55 -17.92 -4.21
C ALA A 30 -0.67 -18.78 -3.31
N ALA A 31 -0.98 -20.07 -3.17
CA ALA A 31 -0.16 -20.99 -2.38
C ALA A 31 1.26 -21.08 -2.94
N ARG A 32 1.40 -21.15 -4.26
CA ARG A 32 2.70 -21.21 -4.91
C ARG A 32 3.49 -19.92 -4.72
N MET A 33 2.84 -18.78 -4.80
CA MET A 33 3.50 -17.49 -4.61
C MET A 33 3.90 -17.22 -3.17
N LEU A 34 3.20 -17.82 -2.21
CA LEU A 34 3.56 -17.72 -0.79
C LEU A 34 4.67 -18.69 -0.40
N SER A 35 5.01 -19.62 -1.28
CA SER A 35 6.11 -20.56 -1.06
C SER A 35 7.42 -19.97 -1.56
N ASP A 36 8.52 -20.43 -0.99
CA ASP A 36 9.85 -20.05 -1.47
C ASP A 36 10.02 -20.47 -2.94
N PRO A 37 10.67 -19.66 -3.79
CA PRO A 37 11.48 -18.50 -3.48
C PRO A 37 10.84 -17.14 -3.80
N TYR A 38 9.53 -17.07 -3.95
CA TYR A 38 8.86 -15.84 -4.36
C TYR A 38 8.86 -14.81 -3.23
N PRO A 39 9.31 -13.56 -3.49
CA PRO A 39 9.36 -12.54 -2.46
C PRO A 39 7.97 -12.06 -2.07
N ILE A 40 7.80 -11.85 -0.78
CA ILE A 40 6.55 -11.33 -0.21
C ILE A 40 6.87 -10.00 0.46
N ILE A 41 6.10 -8.98 0.12
CA ILE A 41 6.22 -7.68 0.75
C ILE A 41 4.92 -7.40 1.51
N VAL A 42 5.04 -7.20 2.81
CA VAL A 42 3.89 -6.86 3.66
C VAL A 42 3.83 -5.35 3.79
N LEU A 43 2.73 -4.75 3.32
CA LEU A 43 2.50 -3.32 3.47
C LEU A 43 1.84 -3.08 4.82
N THR A 44 2.56 -2.39 5.69
CA THR A 44 2.04 -2.00 6.98
C THR A 44 1.34 -0.65 6.90
N ALA A 45 0.57 -0.30 7.94
CA ALA A 45 -0.06 1.01 8.01
C ALA A 45 1.00 2.11 7.97
N MET A 46 0.68 3.20 7.28
CA MET A 46 1.58 4.33 7.19
C MET A 46 1.70 5.04 8.55
N SER A 47 2.91 5.41 8.90
CA SER A 47 3.16 6.26 10.07
C SER A 47 2.73 7.70 9.77
N ALA A 48 2.61 8.51 10.83
CA ALA A 48 2.29 9.93 10.66
C ALA A 48 3.34 10.65 9.79
N GLY A 49 4.62 10.32 9.93
CA GLY A 49 5.67 10.88 9.10
C GLY A 49 5.54 10.51 7.64
N GLU A 50 5.18 9.27 7.36
CA GLU A 50 4.97 8.81 5.99
C GLU A 50 3.74 9.49 5.36
N VAL A 51 2.66 9.66 6.12
CA VAL A 51 1.48 10.38 5.63
C VAL A 51 1.83 11.85 5.37
N HIS A 52 2.59 12.47 6.26
CA HIS A 52 3.05 13.85 6.10
C HIS A 52 3.82 14.01 4.79
N GLU A 53 4.74 13.09 4.51
CA GLU A 53 5.50 13.09 3.27
C GLU A 53 4.62 12.87 2.05
N ALA A 54 3.61 12.02 2.16
CA ALA A 54 2.67 11.77 1.07
C ALA A 54 1.83 13.00 0.74
N ILE A 55 1.64 13.92 1.71
CA ILE A 55 0.95 15.18 1.48
C ILE A 55 1.90 16.22 0.87
N GLU A 56 3.05 16.43 1.47
CA GLU A 56 3.96 17.49 1.07
C GLU A 56 4.84 17.18 -0.14
N GLY A 57 5.20 15.91 -0.32
CA GLY A 57 6.04 15.51 -1.45
C GLY A 57 5.45 15.88 -2.79
N PRO A 58 4.27 15.39 -3.15
CA PRO A 58 3.63 15.73 -4.41
C PRO A 58 3.32 17.24 -4.53
N ALA A 59 2.90 17.87 -3.44
CA ALA A 59 2.66 19.30 -3.44
C ALA A 59 3.92 20.09 -3.83
N GLY A 60 5.06 19.70 -3.29
CA GLY A 60 6.34 20.31 -3.62
C GLY A 60 6.71 20.12 -5.08
N VAL A 61 6.48 18.92 -5.63
CA VAL A 61 6.77 18.62 -7.04
C VAL A 61 5.94 19.51 -7.98
N PHE A 62 4.68 19.75 -7.62
CA PHE A 62 3.79 20.58 -8.43
C PHE A 62 3.83 22.07 -8.06
N GLY A 63 4.72 22.48 -7.18
CA GLY A 63 4.85 23.86 -6.77
C GLY A 63 3.70 24.39 -5.93
N VAL A 64 2.95 23.50 -5.31
CA VAL A 64 1.85 23.87 -4.43
C VAL A 64 2.37 24.06 -3.01
N ARG A 65 2.05 25.20 -2.42
CA ARG A 65 2.44 25.50 -1.05
C ARG A 65 1.38 24.99 -0.09
N VAL A 66 1.82 24.17 0.88
CA VAL A 66 0.95 23.64 1.92
C VAL A 66 1.04 24.57 3.13
N GLU A 67 -0.14 24.95 3.69
CA GLU A 67 -0.20 25.80 4.86
C GLU A 67 0.55 25.17 6.04
N SER A 68 1.26 25.99 6.80
CA SER A 68 2.06 25.53 7.93
C SER A 68 1.19 24.80 8.95
N GLY A 69 1.60 23.59 9.31
CA GLY A 69 0.88 22.74 10.28
C GLY A 69 -0.25 21.93 9.68
N PHE A 70 -0.70 22.23 8.47
CA PHE A 70 -1.81 21.50 7.84
C PHE A 70 -1.46 20.03 7.61
N ALA A 71 -0.29 19.75 7.05
CA ALA A 71 0.14 18.37 6.78
C ALA A 71 0.30 17.57 8.06
N THR A 72 0.85 18.17 9.11
CA THR A 72 1.02 17.52 10.41
C THR A 72 -0.33 17.17 11.02
N GLU A 73 -1.28 18.11 10.99
CA GLU A 73 -2.60 17.91 11.56
C GLU A 73 -3.38 16.85 10.80
N LEU A 74 -3.33 16.90 9.47
CA LEU A 74 -3.99 15.93 8.63
C LEU A 74 -3.38 14.53 8.75
N ALA A 75 -2.07 14.45 8.90
CA ALA A 75 -1.39 13.18 9.14
C ALA A 75 -1.81 12.56 10.46
N ALA A 76 -1.94 13.35 11.52
CA ALA A 76 -2.39 12.87 12.82
C ALA A 76 -3.82 12.32 12.74
N GLU A 77 -4.71 13.01 12.02
CA GLU A 77 -6.08 12.54 11.81
C GLU A 77 -6.12 11.24 10.99
N THR A 78 -5.30 11.16 9.94
CA THR A 78 -5.27 10.01 9.05
C THR A 78 -4.81 8.74 9.76
N THR A 79 -3.88 8.86 10.69
CA THR A 79 -3.31 7.71 11.39
C THR A 79 -4.08 7.28 12.63
N ARG A 80 -5.22 7.90 12.93
CA ARG A 80 -6.03 7.56 14.11
C ARG A 80 -6.76 6.24 13.99
N GLY A 81 -6.98 5.74 12.78
CA GLY A 81 -7.71 4.48 12.61
C GLY A 81 -7.56 3.92 11.22
N GLU A 82 -8.09 2.72 11.05
CA GLU A 82 -8.06 2.03 9.77
C GLU A 82 -8.99 2.70 8.75
N GLY A 83 -8.64 2.57 7.46
CA GLY A 83 -9.47 3.06 6.38
C GLY A 83 -9.45 4.57 6.18
N ARG A 84 -8.52 5.27 6.81
CA ARG A 84 -8.43 6.73 6.72
C ARG A 84 -7.76 7.23 5.44
N LEU A 85 -6.97 6.38 4.77
CA LEU A 85 -6.29 6.78 3.53
C LEU A 85 -7.26 7.20 2.41
N PRO A 86 -8.37 6.51 2.16
CA PRO A 86 -9.35 6.98 1.19
C PRO A 86 -9.94 8.33 1.55
N LEU A 87 -10.16 8.61 2.83
CA LEU A 87 -10.62 9.92 3.29
C LEU A 87 -9.57 10.99 3.06
N LEU A 88 -8.30 10.68 3.32
CA LEU A 88 -7.19 11.59 3.05
C LEU A 88 -7.14 11.91 1.56
N GLN A 89 -7.22 10.91 0.72
CA GLN A 89 -7.17 11.10 -0.73
C GLN A 89 -8.30 12.01 -1.21
N ALA A 90 -9.50 11.83 -0.66
CA ALA A 90 -10.64 12.69 -0.99
C ALA A 90 -10.41 14.14 -0.55
N ALA A 91 -9.80 14.33 0.62
CA ALA A 91 -9.52 15.67 1.16
C ALA A 91 -8.46 16.42 0.34
N LEU A 92 -7.54 15.69 -0.31
CA LEU A 92 -6.44 16.27 -1.07
C LEU A 92 -6.76 16.55 -2.55
N ARG A 93 -7.95 16.25 -2.99
CA ARG A 93 -8.35 16.49 -4.38
C ARG A 93 -8.48 17.95 -4.72
#